data_5a2fc19dddf9e6654bdc7a622e11c0ce
#
_entry.id   5a2fc19dddf9e6654bdc7a622e11c0ce
#
_cell.length_a   1.000
_cell.length_b   1.000
_cell.length_c   1.000
_cell.angle_alpha   90.00
_cell.angle_beta   90.00
_cell.angle_gamma   90.00
#
_symmetry.space_group_name_H-M   'P 1'
#
loop_
_entity.id
_entity.type
_entity.pdbx_description
1 polymer ?
#
loop_
_entity_poly.entity_id
_entity_poly.type
_entity_poly.pdbx_seq_one_letter_code
_entity_poly.pdbx_strand_id
1 'polypeptide(L)'
;MSDSLARRSVIAAPRPSPKGRKVKDVPFVELRGKRIQGVISSGSDELRVYCAFYEAGTGNFYCSTNNNRRCGGLGGGGCKHIVEMVGEAVKVFGADGLAAALGLDASVTGNARSLMAAARGSETKEPASEVFARFLNDLRYTEMPCSNQPIPELSWFISG
;
A
#
# COMPACT_ATOMS: atom_id res chain seq x y z
N MET A 1 3.27 -24.62 8.77
CA MET A 1 2.63 -24.11 7.52
C MET A 1 1.90 -22.83 7.86
N SER A 2 2.34 -21.71 7.42
CA SER A 2 1.55 -20.47 7.29
C SER A 2 2.26 -19.18 7.67
N ASP A 3 3.39 -18.91 7.05
CA ASP A 3 3.97 -17.57 7.17
C ASP A 3 4.19 -16.87 5.81
N SER A 4 3.74 -17.49 4.71
CA SER A 4 3.96 -16.92 3.37
C SER A 4 2.94 -15.85 2.95
N LEU A 5 1.85 -15.67 3.71
CA LEU A 5 0.82 -14.65 3.44
C LEU A 5 1.07 -13.32 4.15
N ALA A 6 2.04 -13.27 5.05
CA ALA A 6 2.25 -12.10 5.92
C ALA A 6 2.86 -10.87 5.23
N ARG A 7 3.41 -11.02 4.02
CA ARG A 7 4.01 -9.92 3.27
C ARG A 7 3.74 -10.06 1.78
N ARG A 8 2.74 -9.35 1.29
CA ARG A 8 2.55 -9.15 -0.15
C ARG A 8 2.66 -7.66 -0.47
N SER A 9 3.70 -7.31 -1.20
CA SER A 9 3.90 -5.96 -1.72
C SER A 9 3.75 -5.99 -3.23
N VAL A 10 3.10 -4.99 -3.79
CA VAL A 10 3.01 -4.79 -5.24
C VAL A 10 3.39 -3.36 -5.56
N ILE A 11 4.36 -3.23 -6.44
CA ILE A 11 4.70 -1.97 -7.07
C ILE A 11 3.98 -1.91 -8.42
N ALA A 12 3.12 -0.92 -8.58
CA ALA A 12 2.51 -0.65 -9.86
C ALA A 12 3.51 0.11 -10.74
N ALA A 13 3.73 -0.37 -11.97
CA ALA A 13 4.47 0.40 -12.95
C ALA A 13 3.78 1.76 -13.18
N PRO A 14 4.52 2.88 -13.27
CA PRO A 14 3.95 4.17 -13.57
C PRO A 14 3.18 4.11 -14.88
N ARG A 15 1.89 4.35 -14.82
CA ARG A 15 1.04 4.43 -16.02
C ARG A 15 1.20 5.81 -16.63
N PRO A 16 1.48 5.92 -17.94
CA PRO A 16 1.47 7.21 -18.61
C PRO A 16 0.09 7.84 -18.46
N SER A 17 0.04 8.99 -17.81
CA SER A 17 -1.19 9.75 -17.61
C SER A 17 -1.69 10.28 -18.95
N PRO A 18 -2.95 10.05 -19.34
CA PRO A 18 -3.50 10.73 -20.50
C PRO A 18 -3.51 12.24 -20.25
N LYS A 19 -3.03 13.01 -21.24
CA LYS A 19 -3.00 14.48 -21.19
C LYS A 19 -4.38 15.00 -20.83
N GLY A 20 -4.52 15.64 -19.67
CA GLY A 20 -5.68 16.41 -19.29
C GLY A 20 -6.35 16.12 -17.94
N ARG A 21 -6.15 14.95 -17.33
CA ARG A 21 -6.58 14.68 -15.95
C ARG A 21 -5.42 14.10 -15.16
N LYS A 22 -5.01 14.80 -14.12
CA LYS A 22 -4.10 14.25 -13.13
C LYS A 22 -4.81 13.12 -12.39
N VAL A 23 -4.58 11.91 -12.83
CA VAL A 23 -5.10 10.71 -12.19
C VAL A 23 -4.24 10.50 -10.95
N LYS A 24 -4.87 10.37 -9.80
CA LYS A 24 -4.19 9.88 -8.61
C LYS A 24 -3.79 8.44 -8.86
N ASP A 25 -2.53 8.17 -8.69
CA ASP A 25 -1.97 6.83 -8.85
C ASP A 25 -1.55 6.29 -7.49
N VAL A 26 -1.61 4.96 -7.34
CA VAL A 26 -1.14 4.26 -6.14
C VAL A 26 0.05 3.41 -6.57
N PRO A 27 1.27 4.01 -6.61
CA PRO A 27 2.46 3.31 -7.09
C PRO A 27 2.88 2.15 -6.19
N PHE A 28 2.42 2.12 -4.96
CA PHE A 28 2.76 1.06 -4.01
C PHE A 28 1.59 0.76 -3.09
N VAL A 29 1.27 -0.52 -2.95
CA VAL A 29 0.35 -1.05 -1.96
C VAL A 29 0.88 -2.35 -1.39
N GLU A 30 0.77 -2.52 -0.09
CA GLU A 30 1.26 -3.68 0.65
C GLU A 30 0.21 -4.17 1.64
N LEU A 31 0.14 -5.50 1.78
CA LEU A 31 -0.53 -6.16 2.88
C LEU A 31 0.51 -6.65 3.89
N ARG A 32 0.38 -6.21 5.14
CA ARG A 32 1.25 -6.60 6.23
C ARG A 32 0.42 -7.01 7.46
N GLY A 33 0.26 -8.30 7.65
CA GLY A 33 -0.68 -8.79 8.65
C GLY A 33 -2.10 -8.31 8.32
N LYS A 34 -2.78 -7.71 9.28
CA LYS A 34 -4.13 -7.14 9.10
C LYS A 34 -4.11 -5.66 8.66
N ARG A 35 -3.03 -5.21 8.05
CA ARG A 35 -2.84 -3.82 7.67
C ARG A 35 -2.63 -3.69 6.16
N ILE A 36 -3.37 -2.77 5.56
CA ILE A 36 -3.12 -2.24 4.22
C ILE A 36 -2.33 -0.96 4.39
N GLN A 37 -1.24 -0.81 3.66
CA GLN A 37 -0.48 0.43 3.63
C GLN A 37 0.04 0.71 2.22
N GLY A 38 0.32 1.97 1.91
CA GLY A 38 0.75 2.32 0.57
C GLY A 38 1.20 3.75 0.41
N VAL A 39 1.70 4.02 -0.79
CA VAL A 39 2.10 5.35 -1.26
C VAL A 39 1.15 5.76 -2.38
N ILE A 40 0.63 6.96 -2.31
CA ILE A 40 -0.35 7.52 -3.23
C ILE A 40 0.20 8.84 -3.79
N SER A 41 0.21 8.98 -5.10
CA SER A 41 0.62 10.24 -5.74
C SER A 41 -0.42 11.34 -5.53
N SER A 42 0.03 12.59 -5.45
CA SER A 42 -0.86 13.73 -5.44
C SER A 42 -1.43 13.99 -6.84
N GLY A 43 -2.75 14.17 -6.94
CA GLY A 43 -3.37 14.58 -8.19
C GLY A 43 -3.13 16.05 -8.57
N SER A 44 -2.58 16.85 -7.68
CA SER A 44 -2.37 18.29 -7.88
C SER A 44 -0.90 18.74 -7.85
N ASP A 45 -0.02 17.89 -7.35
CA ASP A 45 1.40 18.22 -7.15
C ASP A 45 2.25 16.96 -7.38
N GLU A 46 3.05 16.97 -8.43
CA GLU A 46 3.85 15.82 -8.85
C GLU A 46 4.97 15.47 -7.87
N LEU A 47 5.42 16.46 -7.08
CA LEU A 47 6.46 16.26 -6.08
C LEU A 47 5.92 15.81 -4.72
N ARG A 48 4.59 15.74 -4.58
CA ARG A 48 3.94 15.36 -3.34
C ARG A 48 3.39 13.95 -3.42
N VAL A 49 3.78 13.14 -2.47
CA VAL A 49 3.18 11.83 -2.24
C VAL A 49 2.55 11.76 -0.85
N TYR A 50 1.59 10.87 -0.72
CA TYR A 50 0.94 10.58 0.55
C TYR A 50 1.29 9.14 0.94
N CYS A 51 1.57 8.97 2.22
CA CYS A 51 1.70 7.65 2.85
C CYS A 51 0.47 7.41 3.71
N ALA A 52 -0.17 6.28 3.50
CA ALA A 52 -1.40 5.97 4.21
C ALA A 52 -1.42 4.53 4.70
N PHE A 53 -2.19 4.29 5.75
CA PHE A 53 -2.52 2.93 6.18
C PHE A 53 -3.96 2.83 6.68
N TYR A 54 -4.44 1.60 6.68
CA TYR A 54 -5.66 1.14 7.34
C TYR A 54 -5.40 -0.22 7.99
N GLU A 55 -5.78 -0.38 9.24
CA GLU A 55 -5.60 -1.60 10.02
C GLU A 55 -6.96 -2.20 10.41
N ALA A 56 -7.27 -3.37 9.89
CA ALA A 56 -8.59 -3.99 10.04
C ALA A 56 -8.91 -4.41 11.49
N GLY A 57 -7.91 -4.87 12.24
CA GLY A 57 -8.12 -5.35 13.61
C GLY A 57 -8.60 -4.26 14.58
N THR A 58 -8.05 -3.07 14.45
CA THR A 58 -8.36 -1.91 15.30
C THR A 58 -9.30 -0.93 14.60
N GLY A 59 -9.36 -0.97 13.27
CA GLY A 59 -9.99 0.03 12.43
C GLY A 59 -9.19 1.33 12.33
N ASN A 60 -7.99 1.37 12.91
CA ASN A 60 -7.16 2.57 12.92
C ASN A 60 -6.65 2.91 11.52
N PHE A 61 -6.48 4.18 11.27
CA PHE A 61 -6.03 4.68 9.99
C PHE A 61 -5.24 5.98 10.14
N TYR A 62 -4.40 6.27 9.16
CA TYR A 62 -3.74 7.55 9.05
C TYR A 62 -3.35 7.84 7.60
N CYS A 63 -3.19 9.12 7.30
CA CYS A 63 -2.66 9.59 6.04
C CYS A 63 -1.86 10.87 6.27
N SER A 64 -0.65 10.89 5.77
CA SER A 64 0.23 12.07 5.81
C SER A 64 0.98 12.23 4.50
N THR A 65 1.52 13.41 4.27
CA THR A 65 2.46 13.66 3.18
C THR A 65 3.83 13.03 3.52
N ASN A 66 4.70 12.91 2.51
CA ASN A 66 6.08 12.45 2.67
C ASN A 66 6.91 13.24 3.72
N ASN A 67 6.51 14.46 4.06
CA ASN A 67 7.12 15.27 5.13
C ASN A 67 6.32 15.22 6.43
N ASN A 68 5.60 14.16 6.69
CA ASN A 68 4.83 13.91 7.92
C ASN A 68 3.75 14.96 8.24
N ARG A 69 3.32 15.76 7.25
CA ARG A 69 2.17 16.65 7.43
C ARG A 69 0.89 15.85 7.28
N ARG A 70 0.03 15.93 8.27
CA ARG A 70 -1.30 15.32 8.24
C ARG A 70 -2.04 15.71 6.95
N CYS A 71 -2.68 14.75 6.30
CA CYS A 71 -3.51 15.01 5.14
C CYS A 71 -4.69 15.92 5.48
N GLY A 72 -4.85 17.02 4.76
CA GLY A 72 -5.93 17.98 5.01
C GLY A 72 -7.35 17.43 4.78
N GLY A 73 -7.47 16.35 4.02
CA GLY A 73 -8.75 15.67 3.79
C GLY A 73 -9.04 14.53 4.78
N LEU A 74 -8.16 14.32 5.77
CA LEU A 74 -8.34 13.26 6.76
C LEU A 74 -9.44 13.66 7.76
N GLY A 75 -10.47 12.85 7.87
CA GLY A 75 -11.59 13.01 8.78
C GLY A 75 -11.97 11.69 9.44
N GLY A 76 -13.05 11.65 10.19
CA GLY A 76 -13.47 10.50 11.00
C GLY A 76 -13.74 9.18 10.23
N GLY A 77 -13.76 9.21 8.91
CA GLY A 77 -13.91 8.03 8.05
C GLY A 77 -12.76 7.87 7.06
N GLY A 78 -11.61 8.48 7.30
CA GLY A 78 -10.48 8.47 6.38
C GLY A 78 -10.49 9.63 5.38
N CYS A 79 -9.69 9.51 4.33
CA CYS A 79 -9.59 10.49 3.25
C CYS A 79 -9.60 9.79 1.88
N LYS A 80 -9.66 10.59 0.81
CA LYS A 80 -9.64 10.05 -0.56
C LYS A 80 -8.42 9.19 -0.85
N HIS A 81 -7.26 9.53 -0.30
CA HIS A 81 -6.03 8.76 -0.51
C HIS A 81 -6.14 7.36 0.10
N ILE A 82 -6.70 7.23 1.31
CA ILE A 82 -6.94 5.93 1.93
C ILE A 82 -7.94 5.11 1.09
N VAL A 83 -9.02 5.72 0.62
CA VAL A 83 -10.01 5.04 -0.22
C VAL A 83 -9.38 4.56 -1.53
N GLU A 84 -8.52 5.35 -2.15
CA GLU A 84 -7.81 4.97 -3.38
C GLU A 84 -6.81 3.84 -3.12
N MET A 85 -6.03 3.92 -2.02
CA MET A 85 -5.13 2.85 -1.61
C MET A 85 -5.87 1.52 -1.38
N VAL A 86 -6.96 1.56 -0.65
CA VAL A 86 -7.80 0.36 -0.41
C VAL A 86 -8.41 -0.14 -1.70
N GLY A 87 -8.86 0.75 -2.58
CA GLY A 87 -9.37 0.40 -3.90
C GLY A 87 -8.32 -0.31 -4.77
N GLU A 88 -7.08 0.12 -4.71
CA GLU A 88 -5.97 -0.54 -5.41
C GLU A 88 -5.65 -1.91 -4.77
N ALA A 89 -5.67 -1.99 -3.44
CA ALA A 89 -5.51 -3.26 -2.74
C ALA A 89 -6.56 -4.30 -3.17
N VAL A 90 -7.82 -3.88 -3.33
CA VAL A 90 -8.90 -4.76 -3.83
C VAL A 90 -8.62 -5.25 -5.25
N LYS A 91 -8.10 -4.40 -6.13
CA LYS A 91 -7.74 -4.79 -7.51
C LYS A 91 -6.57 -5.76 -7.56
N VAL A 92 -5.56 -5.52 -6.73
CA VAL A 92 -4.30 -6.29 -6.74
C VAL A 92 -4.45 -7.63 -6.04
N PHE A 93 -5.07 -7.65 -4.88
CA PHE A 93 -5.15 -8.84 -4.03
C PHE A 93 -6.47 -9.61 -4.18
N GLY A 94 -7.45 -9.01 -4.84
CA GLY A 94 -8.82 -9.51 -4.92
C GLY A 94 -9.60 -9.35 -3.62
N ALA A 95 -10.93 -9.36 -3.69
CA ALA A 95 -11.79 -9.19 -2.53
C ALA A 95 -11.61 -10.34 -1.52
N ASP A 96 -11.57 -11.58 -2.00
CA ASP A 96 -11.43 -12.78 -1.16
C ASP A 96 -10.04 -12.85 -0.50
N GLY A 97 -8.98 -12.54 -1.26
CA GLY A 97 -7.62 -12.50 -0.75
C GLY A 97 -7.44 -11.42 0.31
N LEU A 98 -8.09 -10.27 0.11
CA LEU A 98 -8.08 -9.17 1.06
C LEU A 98 -8.88 -9.51 2.31
N ALA A 99 -10.06 -10.13 2.17
CA ALA A 99 -10.88 -10.61 3.28
C ALA A 99 -10.10 -11.59 4.17
N ALA A 100 -9.49 -12.59 3.55
CA ALA A 100 -8.68 -13.58 4.27
C ALA A 100 -7.50 -12.94 5.01
N ALA A 101 -6.76 -12.01 4.36
CA ALA A 101 -5.61 -11.34 4.96
C ALA A 101 -6.01 -10.41 6.12
N LEU A 102 -7.13 -9.72 6.00
CA LEU A 102 -7.61 -8.77 7.01
C LEU A 102 -8.46 -9.45 8.11
N GLY A 103 -8.90 -10.67 7.89
CA GLY A 103 -9.82 -11.35 8.77
C GLY A 103 -11.21 -10.73 8.78
N LEU A 104 -11.68 -10.29 7.61
CA LEU A 104 -12.96 -9.63 7.39
C LEU A 104 -13.86 -10.50 6.48
N ASP A 105 -15.14 -10.16 6.47
CA ASP A 105 -16.09 -10.77 5.53
C ASP A 105 -15.85 -10.27 4.10
N ALA A 106 -15.91 -11.17 3.11
CA ALA A 106 -15.70 -10.84 1.69
C ALA A 106 -16.70 -9.81 1.17
N SER A 107 -17.90 -9.77 1.70
CA SER A 107 -18.92 -8.77 1.33
C SER A 107 -18.49 -7.33 1.66
N VAL A 108 -17.68 -7.18 2.69
CA VAL A 108 -17.14 -5.87 3.12
C VAL A 108 -15.93 -5.46 2.28
N THR A 109 -15.09 -6.43 1.91
CA THR A 109 -13.80 -6.16 1.23
C THR A 109 -13.92 -5.92 -0.27
N GLY A 110 -15.04 -6.29 -0.88
CA GLY A 110 -15.28 -6.08 -2.32
C GLY A 110 -15.34 -4.62 -2.76
N ASN A 111 -15.50 -3.69 -1.83
CA ASN A 111 -15.60 -2.27 -2.10
C ASN A 111 -14.83 -1.45 -1.05
N ALA A 112 -13.91 -0.60 -1.51
CA ALA A 112 -13.10 0.25 -0.64
C ALA A 112 -13.93 1.15 0.29
N ARG A 113 -15.07 1.66 -0.17
CA ARG A 113 -15.94 2.49 0.65
C ARG A 113 -16.65 1.69 1.74
N SER A 114 -17.08 0.46 1.43
CA SER A 114 -17.69 -0.42 2.41
C SER A 114 -16.69 -0.80 3.49
N LEU A 115 -15.45 -1.10 3.10
CA LEU A 115 -14.37 -1.39 4.04
C LEU A 115 -14.11 -0.20 4.96
N MET A 116 -14.00 1.00 4.40
CA MET A 116 -13.77 2.22 5.18
C MET A 116 -14.96 2.60 6.06
N ALA A 117 -16.19 2.35 5.60
CA ALA A 117 -17.40 2.57 6.41
C ALA A 117 -17.51 1.59 7.59
N ALA A 118 -16.99 0.38 7.41
CA ALA A 118 -16.90 -0.61 8.49
C ALA A 118 -15.78 -0.31 9.50
N ALA A 119 -14.84 0.58 9.14
CA ALA A 119 -13.77 1.02 10.00
C ALA A 119 -14.34 1.85 11.19
N ARG A 120 -14.22 1.32 12.37
CA ARG A 120 -14.68 1.99 13.61
C ARG A 120 -13.52 2.47 14.50
N GLY A 121 -12.32 2.49 13.93
CA GLY A 121 -11.13 2.91 14.65
C GLY A 121 -10.95 4.42 14.67
N SER A 122 -9.79 4.84 15.11
CA SER A 122 -9.42 6.22 15.25
C SER A 122 -8.24 6.59 14.37
N GLU A 123 -8.10 7.90 14.13
CA GLU A 123 -6.92 8.44 13.52
C GLU A 123 -5.71 8.23 14.44
N THR A 124 -4.75 7.42 14.00
CA THR A 124 -3.54 7.08 14.76
C THR A 124 -2.31 7.58 13.99
N LYS A 125 -1.71 8.64 14.51
CA LYS A 125 -0.56 9.27 13.87
C LYS A 125 0.65 8.33 13.85
N GLU A 126 1.14 8.06 12.64
CA GLU A 126 2.39 7.35 12.41
C GLU A 126 3.31 8.11 11.45
N PRO A 127 4.64 7.95 11.56
CA PRO A 127 5.58 8.55 10.62
C PRO A 127 5.40 8.00 9.20
N ALA A 128 5.30 8.88 8.21
CA ALA A 128 5.25 8.49 6.80
C ALA A 128 6.52 7.74 6.36
N SER A 129 7.62 7.98 7.04
CA SER A 129 8.92 7.38 6.74
C SER A 129 8.92 5.86 6.75
N GLU A 130 8.12 5.22 7.58
CA GLU A 130 8.08 3.74 7.61
C GLU A 130 7.50 3.17 6.31
N VAL A 131 6.33 3.65 5.88
CA VAL A 131 5.70 3.20 4.63
C VAL A 131 6.52 3.63 3.42
N PHE A 132 7.08 4.83 3.45
CA PHE A 132 7.88 5.36 2.36
C PHE A 132 9.22 4.63 2.19
N ALA A 133 9.89 4.29 3.28
CA ALA A 133 11.13 3.51 3.24
C ALA A 133 10.91 2.11 2.65
N ARG A 134 9.77 1.48 2.94
CA ARG A 134 9.40 0.19 2.34
C ARG A 134 9.17 0.32 0.84
N PHE A 135 8.47 1.35 0.40
CA PHE A 135 8.30 1.66 -1.01
C PHE A 135 9.64 1.85 -1.73
N LEU A 136 10.55 2.64 -1.16
CA LEU A 136 11.88 2.87 -1.73
C LEU A 136 12.71 1.57 -1.79
N ASN A 137 12.60 0.75 -0.77
CA ASN A 137 13.28 -0.54 -0.74
C ASN A 137 12.76 -1.48 -1.84
N ASP A 138 11.44 -1.53 -2.05
CA ASP A 138 10.85 -2.34 -3.11
C ASP A 138 11.18 -1.79 -4.51
N LEU A 139 11.21 -0.47 -4.69
CA LEU A 139 11.68 0.16 -5.95
C LEU A 139 13.10 -0.26 -6.29
N ARG A 140 13.98 -0.34 -5.30
CA ARG A 140 15.36 -0.76 -5.49
C ARG A 140 15.46 -2.15 -6.13
N TYR A 141 14.58 -3.07 -5.79
CA TYR A 141 14.55 -4.40 -6.41
C TYR A 141 14.06 -4.37 -7.87
N THR A 142 13.17 -3.44 -8.23
CA THR A 142 12.71 -3.30 -9.62
C THR A 142 13.73 -2.61 -10.53
N GLU A 143 14.60 -1.80 -9.97
CA GLU A 143 15.68 -1.11 -10.70
C GLU A 143 16.94 -1.98 -10.87
N MET A 144 17.04 -3.10 -10.16
CA MET A 144 18.15 -4.01 -10.35
C MET A 144 18.09 -4.61 -11.77
N PRO A 145 19.17 -4.51 -12.56
CA PRO A 145 19.19 -5.13 -13.87
C PRO A 145 18.91 -6.63 -13.71
N CYS A 146 17.98 -7.16 -14.48
CA CYS A 146 17.74 -8.60 -14.56
C CYS A 146 19.00 -9.25 -15.13
N SER A 147 19.93 -9.62 -14.28
CA SER A 147 21.07 -10.42 -14.64
C SER A 147 20.64 -11.89 -14.58
N ASN A 148 20.72 -12.59 -15.70
CA ASN A 148 20.59 -14.05 -15.72
C ASN A 148 21.83 -14.75 -15.16
N GLN A 149 22.82 -13.99 -14.68
CA GLN A 149 23.98 -14.55 -14.01
C GLN A 149 23.62 -14.91 -12.57
N PRO A 150 24.04 -16.10 -12.10
CA PRO A 150 23.86 -16.46 -10.71
C PRO A 150 24.50 -15.40 -9.82
N ILE A 151 23.78 -15.00 -8.78
CA ILE A 151 24.32 -14.10 -7.77
C ILE A 151 25.56 -14.80 -7.18
N PRO A 152 26.75 -14.18 -7.19
CA PRO A 152 27.99 -14.82 -6.73
C PRO A 152 27.87 -15.44 -5.35
N GLU A 153 27.04 -14.86 -4.47
CA GLU A 153 26.77 -15.34 -3.13
C GLU A 153 26.02 -16.68 -3.11
N LEU A 154 25.25 -17.01 -4.14
CA LEU A 154 24.61 -18.32 -4.25
C LEU A 154 25.60 -19.43 -4.51
N SER A 155 26.79 -19.14 -5.07
CA SER A 155 27.83 -20.12 -5.29
C SER A 155 28.42 -20.67 -3.97
N TRP A 156 28.29 -19.92 -2.89
CA TRP A 156 28.76 -20.35 -1.55
C TRP A 156 27.91 -21.48 -0.95
N PHE A 157 26.67 -21.62 -1.40
CA PHE A 157 25.74 -22.63 -0.92
C PHE A 157 25.72 -23.91 -1.76
N ILE A 158 26.39 -23.91 -2.92
CA ILE A 158 26.37 -25.03 -3.88
C ILE A 158 27.64 -25.88 -3.78
N SER A 159 28.62 -25.41 -3.02
CA SER A 159 29.91 -26.12 -2.83
C SER A 159 29.87 -26.96 -1.54
N GLY A 160 29.05 -28.02 -1.55
CA GLY A 160 29.00 -29.02 -0.51
C GLY A 160 28.86 -30.41 -1.11
#